data_e50bd060768a72333ed7c703282835b3
#
_entry.id   e50bd060768a72333ed7c703282835b3
#
_cell.length_a   1.000
_cell.length_b   1.000
_cell.length_c   1.000
_cell.angle_alpha   90.00
_cell.angle_beta   90.00
_cell.angle_gamma   90.00
#
_symmetry.space_group_name_H-M   'P 1'
#
loop_
_entity.id
_entity.type
_entity.pdbx_description
1 polymer ?
#
loop_
_entity_poly.entity_id
_entity_poly.type
_entity_poly.pdbx_seq_one_letter_code
_entity_poly.pdbx_strand_id
1 'polypeptide(L)' 'MTDTPEGFKTARKKLGLSQNALARLFRVSSGRTIRKWENGERDIPGPAQVLMDWLANGRKPEPKQ' A
#
# COMPACT_ATOMS: atom_id res chain seq x y z
N MET A 1 -1.72 1.47 11.30
CA MET A 1 -0.42 0.96 10.93
C MET A 1 -0.50 0.11 9.71
N THR A 2 0.48 0.23 8.85
CA THR A 2 0.46 -0.48 7.58
C THR A 2 1.52 -1.56 7.51
N ASP A 3 2.10 -1.91 8.66
CA ASP A 3 3.09 -2.97 8.69
C ASP A 3 2.46 -4.34 8.86
N THR A 4 1.14 -4.42 9.02
CA THR A 4 0.44 -5.69 9.11
C THR A 4 -0.39 -5.87 7.85
N PRO A 5 -0.69 -7.13 7.47
CA PRO A 5 -1.54 -7.37 6.31
C PRO A 5 -2.89 -6.69 6.41
N GLU A 6 -3.50 -6.77 7.59
CA GLU A 6 -4.81 -6.18 7.77
C GLU A 6 -4.78 -4.66 7.74
N GLY A 7 -3.76 -4.08 8.35
CA GLY A 7 -3.61 -2.64 8.34
C GLY A 7 -3.41 -2.11 6.93
N PHE A 8 -2.61 -2.83 6.15
CA PHE A 8 -2.36 -2.45 4.77
C PHE A 8 -3.65 -2.50 3.95
N LYS A 9 -4.42 -3.57 4.12
CA LYS A 9 -5.68 -3.71 3.41
C LYS A 9 -6.67 -2.63 3.80
N THR A 10 -6.76 -2.33 5.08
CA THR A 10 -7.65 -1.30 5.57
C THR A 10 -7.29 0.06 4.98
N ALA A 11 -6.01 0.37 4.97
CA ALA A 11 -5.54 1.64 4.40
C ALA A 11 -5.88 1.72 2.92
N ARG A 12 -5.69 0.63 2.18
CA ARG A 12 -6.03 0.60 0.76
C ARG A 12 -7.52 0.88 0.55
N LYS A 13 -8.36 0.26 1.36
CA LYS A 13 -9.80 0.44 1.21
C LYS A 13 -10.22 1.86 1.54
N LYS A 14 -9.57 2.46 2.51
CA LYS A 14 -9.86 3.85 2.85
C LYS A 14 -9.55 4.77 1.68
N LEU A 15 -8.54 4.43 0.90
CA LEU A 15 -8.18 5.22 -0.27
C LEU A 15 -9.12 4.95 -1.44
N GLY A 16 -9.99 3.96 -1.34
CA GLY A 16 -10.90 3.63 -2.42
C GLY A 16 -10.23 2.96 -3.59
N LEU A 17 -9.08 2.32 -3.36
CA LEU A 17 -8.32 1.72 -4.45
C LEU A 17 -8.50 0.21 -4.47
N SER A 18 -8.58 -0.34 -5.68
CA SER A 18 -8.56 -1.78 -5.84
C SER A 18 -7.12 -2.26 -5.71
N GLN A 19 -6.96 -3.58 -5.59
CA GLN A 19 -5.62 -4.14 -5.54
C GLN A 19 -4.83 -3.83 -6.82
N ASN A 20 -5.49 -3.90 -7.96
CA ASN A 20 -4.82 -3.60 -9.22
C ASN A 20 -4.46 -2.12 -9.33
N ALA A 21 -5.33 -1.25 -8.87
CA ALA A 21 -5.04 0.17 -8.91
C ALA A 21 -3.86 0.51 -8.01
N LEU A 22 -3.81 -0.09 -6.83
CA LEU A 22 -2.70 0.15 -5.94
C LEU A 22 -1.40 -0.40 -6.51
N ALA A 23 -1.49 -1.56 -7.17
CA ALA A 23 -0.31 -2.14 -7.79
C ALA A 23 0.29 -1.21 -8.83
N ARG A 24 -0.54 -0.57 -9.61
CA ARG A 24 -0.06 0.39 -10.60
C ARG A 24 0.60 1.58 -9.93
N LEU A 25 -0.01 2.06 -8.88
CA LEU A 25 0.50 3.20 -8.15
C LEU A 25 1.87 2.89 -7.55
N PHE A 26 2.01 1.68 -7.01
CA PHE A 26 3.25 1.26 -6.39
C PHE A 26 4.25 0.70 -7.38
N ARG A 27 3.88 0.62 -8.64
CA ARG A 27 4.76 0.11 -9.69
C ARG A 27 5.19 -1.33 -9.45
N VAL A 28 4.30 -2.13 -8.87
CA VAL A 28 4.57 -3.56 -8.73
C VAL A 28 3.88 -4.29 -9.88
N SER A 29 4.25 -5.54 -10.08
CA SER A 29 3.87 -6.26 -11.29
C SER A 29 2.37 -6.46 -11.45
N SER A 30 1.64 -6.66 -10.37
CA SER A 30 0.20 -6.88 -10.50
C SER A 30 -0.47 -6.78 -9.15
N GLY A 31 -1.79 -6.72 -9.18
CA GLY A 31 -2.58 -6.72 -7.95
C GLY A 31 -2.41 -7.99 -7.16
N ARG A 32 -1.92 -9.04 -7.79
CA ARG A 32 -1.65 -10.29 -7.10
C ARG A 32 -0.59 -10.10 -6.02
N THR A 33 0.39 -9.27 -6.28
CA THR A 33 1.41 -8.96 -5.29
C THR A 33 0.79 -8.28 -4.08
N ILE A 34 -0.10 -7.32 -4.32
CA ILE A 34 -0.80 -6.63 -3.25
C ILE A 34 -1.62 -7.64 -2.44
N ARG A 35 -2.29 -8.54 -3.13
CA ARG A 35 -3.09 -9.54 -2.47
C ARG A 35 -2.26 -10.42 -1.55
N LYS A 36 -1.07 -10.81 -1.99
CA LYS A 36 -0.20 -11.65 -1.17
C LYS A 36 0.23 -10.93 0.10
N TRP A 37 0.49 -9.63 -0.01
CA TRP A 37 0.82 -8.84 1.16
C TRP A 37 -0.36 -8.80 2.13
N GLU A 38 -1.56 -8.64 1.60
CA GLU A 38 -2.77 -8.53 2.43
C GLU A 38 -3.18 -9.84 3.06
N ASN A 39 -2.77 -10.95 2.46
CA ASN A 39 -3.07 -12.27 3.00
C ASN A 39 -1.98 -12.79 3.93
N GLY A 40 -0.88 -12.07 4.05
CA GLY A 40 0.22 -12.52 4.88
C GLY A 40 1.09 -13.55 4.21
N GLU A 41 0.93 -13.78 2.91
CA GLU A 41 1.76 -14.75 2.20
C GLU A 41 3.16 -14.23 1.95
N ARG A 42 3.31 -12.92 1.92
CA ARG A 42 4.60 -12.28 1.75
C ARG A 42 4.68 -11.07 2.66
N ASP A 43 5.87 -10.77 3.11
CA ASP A 43 6.07 -9.59 3.93
C ASP A 43 5.89 -8.34 3.10
N ILE A 44 5.32 -7.32 3.69
CA ILE A 44 5.16 -6.04 3.03
C ILE A 44 6.50 -5.32 3.06
N PRO A 45 7.07 -4.98 1.90
CA PRO A 45 8.36 -4.31 1.89
C PRO A 45 8.30 -2.96 2.60
N GLY A 46 9.41 -2.55 3.18
CA GLY A 46 9.48 -1.28 3.86
C GLY A 46 9.01 -0.10 3.02
N PRO A 47 9.52 0.05 1.79
CA PRO A 47 9.06 1.15 0.94
C PRO A 47 7.56 1.16 0.72
N ALA A 48 6.94 -0.01 0.60
CA ALA A 48 5.50 -0.09 0.41
C ALA A 48 4.77 0.38 1.67
N GLN A 49 5.30 0.05 2.83
CA GLN A 49 4.72 0.51 4.08
C GLN A 49 4.76 2.02 4.18
N VAL A 50 5.88 2.60 3.82
CA VAL A 50 6.04 4.05 3.88
C VAL A 50 5.08 4.75 2.92
N LEU A 51 5.00 4.24 1.70
CA LEU A 51 4.09 4.81 0.71
C LEU A 51 2.65 4.74 1.17
N MET A 52 2.27 3.60 1.72
CA MET A 52 0.90 3.45 2.18
C MET A 52 0.59 4.40 3.33
N ASP A 53 1.55 4.58 4.25
CA ASP A 53 1.35 5.51 5.35
C ASP A 53 1.15 6.93 4.83
N TRP A 54 1.94 7.33 3.88
CA TRP A 54 1.82 8.67 3.30
C TRP A 54 0.43 8.86 2.69
N LEU A 55 0.02 7.89 1.87
CA LEU A 55 -1.27 7.99 1.20
C LEU A 55 -2.42 7.94 2.19
N ALA A 56 -2.35 7.04 3.14
CA ALA A 56 -3.43 6.87 4.11
C ALA A 56 -3.58 8.09 5.01
N ASN A 57 -2.49 8.80 5.25
CA ASN A 57 -2.53 9.98 6.09
C ASN A 57 -2.73 11.27 5.31
N GLY A 58 -3.02 11.15 4.02
CA GLY A 58 -3.25 12.33 3.21
C GLY A 58 -2.01 13.09 2.85
N ARG A 59 -0.84 12.54 3.12
CA ARG A 59 0.39 13.22 2.78
C ARG A 59 0.76 12.97 1.34
N LYS A 60 1.34 13.95 0.75
CA LYS A 60 1.83 13.78 -0.60
C LYS A 60 3.33 13.78 -0.56
N PRO A 61 3.94 12.98 -1.39
CA PRO A 61 5.40 12.95 -1.44
C PRO A 61 5.89 14.20 -2.13
N GLU A 62 5.78 15.33 -1.53
CA GLU A 62 6.25 16.50 -2.17
C GLU A 62 7.51 16.94 -1.61
N PRO A 63 8.21 17.57 -2.41
CA PRO A 63 9.53 17.99 -2.04
C PRO A 63 9.34 19.09 -1.09
N LYS A 64 9.48 19.31 -0.27
CA LYS A 64 9.34 20.23 0.54
C LYS A 64 10.22 21.02 0.65
N GLN A 65 10.39 21.45 0.51
CA GLN A 65 11.23 22.11 0.57
C GLN A 65 11.79 22.40 1.31
#